data_22b004067155589dea4fffceb7a62d4d
#
_entry.id   22b004067155589dea4fffceb7a62d4d
#
_cell.length_a   1.000
_cell.length_b   1.000
_cell.length_c   1.000
_cell.angle_alpha   90.00
_cell.angle_beta   90.00
_cell.angle_gamma   90.00
#
_symmetry.space_group_name_H-M   'P 1'
#
loop_
_entity.id
_entity.type
_entity.pdbx_description
1 polymer ?
#
loop_
_entity_poly.entity_id
_entity_poly.type
_entity_poly.pdbx_seq_one_letter_code
_entity_poly.pdbx_strand_id
1 'polypeptide(L)'
;MFSHRFSIIFAVAIAAIASPRISSLDGVWRSLGYGEVLEIKGSQVKSFEVTATTCVPDGTAQRVDMQIAGREATFKTAEGSVFFIRAGGTSDHRVLHNEGSASDVRIDRIPSLPAVCSDPTPDTPEGNFEVFSRTWAEHYISFDLKKTDWAKVVETNRTKITPKTTPTELFDIFDGMIAPFNDTHTFISASNLKRESSRLRPGTERLIKGDHGEFRRKGVPALLAVTDRAYVKGPLRKWCNDQIQYGHIDDATGYLRIISFSGYSKEGGFAGGLGALEAALDAIFSEPAPRGLVIDVRINFGGDDPYGLAIAARLAGSEYLAYTKVARADPVDRNKWTPGDPSLVRPSPRPGFRGPIVELIGPLTISAGETFTQALMGRTPHITRIGENTQGVFSDVLGRRLPNGWHFGLPNEVFRTPDGTAFDGIGIAPDIRVPVFADDDVASGNDPAMAEALKLLSHK
;
A
#
# COMPACT_ATOMS: atom_id res chain seq x y z
N MET A 1 23.58 12.14 -86.80
CA MET A 1 22.50 11.55 -86.00
C MET A 1 22.83 11.79 -84.50
N PHE A 2 22.23 12.80 -83.89
CA PHE A 2 22.48 13.20 -82.50
C PHE A 2 21.39 12.57 -81.62
N SER A 3 21.81 11.77 -80.64
CA SER A 3 20.95 11.17 -79.64
C SER A 3 20.97 12.05 -78.38
N HIS A 4 19.84 12.70 -78.07
CA HIS A 4 19.67 13.44 -76.82
C HIS A 4 19.19 12.47 -75.72
N ARG A 5 20.00 12.31 -74.65
CA ARG A 5 19.59 11.68 -73.41
C ARG A 5 19.04 12.73 -72.47
N PHE A 6 17.75 12.64 -72.14
CA PHE A 6 17.13 13.39 -71.06
C PHE A 6 17.41 12.70 -69.74
N SER A 7 18.10 13.34 -68.83
CA SER A 7 18.27 12.91 -67.44
C SER A 7 17.17 13.57 -66.59
N ILE A 8 16.25 12.71 -66.08
CA ILE A 8 15.24 13.14 -65.12
C ILE A 8 15.84 13.04 -63.72
N ILE A 9 16.01 14.20 -63.08
CA ILE A 9 16.46 14.29 -61.67
C ILE A 9 15.20 14.20 -60.79
N PHE A 10 15.03 13.09 -60.08
CA PHE A 10 14.04 12.95 -59.03
C PHE A 10 14.55 13.66 -57.77
N ALA A 11 13.94 14.79 -57.41
CA ALA A 11 14.14 15.44 -56.13
C ALA A 11 13.32 14.66 -55.08
N VAL A 12 13.96 13.87 -54.21
CA VAL A 12 13.34 13.26 -53.03
C VAL A 12 13.22 14.36 -51.96
N ALA A 13 12.00 14.81 -51.73
CA ALA A 13 11.70 15.68 -50.59
C ALA A 13 11.73 14.82 -49.33
N ILE A 14 12.78 14.95 -48.54
CA ILE A 14 12.85 14.40 -47.19
C ILE A 14 11.93 15.28 -46.31
N ALA A 15 10.73 14.79 -46.03
CA ALA A 15 9.88 15.37 -45.00
C ALA A 15 10.56 15.15 -43.66
N ALA A 16 11.06 16.21 -43.08
CA ALA A 16 11.55 16.18 -41.69
C ALA A 16 10.36 15.83 -40.78
N ILE A 17 10.31 14.60 -40.30
CA ILE A 17 9.40 14.21 -39.23
C ILE A 17 9.82 15.04 -38.02
N ALA A 18 9.07 16.08 -37.69
CA ALA A 18 9.25 16.83 -36.46
C ALA A 18 9.09 15.85 -35.29
N SER A 19 10.20 15.57 -34.61
CA SER A 19 10.16 14.84 -33.34
C SER A 19 9.15 15.55 -32.44
N PRO A 20 8.20 14.83 -31.79
CA PRO A 20 7.27 15.48 -30.90
C PRO A 20 8.12 16.20 -29.83
N ARG A 21 7.92 17.51 -29.70
CA ARG A 21 8.53 18.29 -28.61
C ARG A 21 8.03 17.66 -27.33
N ILE A 22 8.91 16.98 -26.59
CA ILE A 22 8.63 16.56 -25.22
C ILE A 22 8.30 17.85 -24.48
N SER A 23 7.05 18.03 -24.07
CA SER A 23 6.65 19.20 -23.30
C SER A 23 7.45 19.16 -21.99
N SER A 24 8.05 20.31 -21.63
CA SER A 24 8.77 20.44 -20.37
C SER A 24 7.88 19.98 -19.21
N LEU A 25 8.45 19.25 -18.24
CA LEU A 25 7.78 18.94 -16.98
C LEU A 25 7.59 20.19 -16.13
N ASP A 26 8.32 21.27 -16.42
CA ASP A 26 8.16 22.52 -15.70
C ASP A 26 6.72 23.00 -15.73
N GLY A 27 6.23 23.41 -14.57
CA GLY A 27 4.86 23.87 -14.39
C GLY A 27 4.24 23.35 -13.10
N VAL A 28 2.93 23.50 -13.00
CA VAL A 28 2.16 23.07 -11.83
C VAL A 28 1.27 21.89 -12.22
N TRP A 29 1.31 20.88 -11.39
CA TRP A 29 0.61 19.61 -11.60
C TRP A 29 -0.24 19.27 -10.38
N ARG A 30 -1.46 18.80 -10.59
CA ARG A 30 -2.38 18.40 -9.52
C ARG A 30 -2.71 16.92 -9.64
N SER A 31 -2.56 16.19 -8.55
CA SER A 31 -2.97 14.79 -8.45
C SER A 31 -4.49 14.64 -8.50
N LEU A 32 -4.98 13.62 -9.19
CA LEU A 32 -6.38 13.27 -9.20
C LEU A 32 -6.69 12.36 -7.98
N GLY A 33 -7.48 12.87 -7.06
CA GLY A 33 -7.97 12.11 -5.91
C GLY A 33 -7.10 12.15 -4.65
N TYR A 34 -5.89 12.75 -4.72
CA TYR A 34 -4.97 12.73 -3.59
C TYR A 34 -4.72 14.10 -2.94
N GLY A 35 -5.28 15.19 -3.50
CA GLY A 35 -5.11 16.52 -2.91
C GLY A 35 -3.68 17.02 -2.87
N GLU A 36 -2.81 16.55 -3.77
CA GLU A 36 -1.43 16.97 -3.88
C GLU A 36 -1.22 17.87 -5.09
N VAL A 37 -0.41 18.91 -4.93
CA VAL A 37 0.01 19.80 -6.02
C VAL A 37 1.53 19.87 -6.04
N LEU A 38 2.11 19.66 -7.23
CA LEU A 38 3.56 19.73 -7.48
C LEU A 38 3.89 20.97 -8.32
N GLU A 39 4.77 21.82 -7.85
CA GLU A 39 5.41 22.85 -8.67
C GLU A 39 6.78 22.36 -9.09
N ILE A 40 6.97 22.10 -10.40
CA ILE A 40 8.23 21.59 -10.96
C ILE A 40 8.93 22.73 -11.70
N LYS A 41 10.19 23.00 -11.32
CA LYS A 41 11.07 24.00 -11.97
C LYS A 41 12.46 23.40 -12.16
N GLY A 42 12.79 23.02 -13.38
CA GLY A 42 14.07 22.39 -13.72
C GLY A 42 14.27 21.08 -12.97
N SER A 43 15.22 21.07 -12.04
CA SER A 43 15.54 19.89 -11.21
C SER A 43 14.82 19.86 -9.86
N GLN A 44 14.03 20.87 -9.54
CA GLN A 44 13.38 20.99 -8.23
C GLN A 44 11.88 20.76 -8.33
N VAL A 45 11.34 20.09 -7.31
CA VAL A 45 9.91 19.97 -7.05
C VAL A 45 9.62 20.55 -5.69
N LYS A 46 8.53 21.34 -5.60
CA LYS A 46 7.88 21.69 -4.34
C LYS A 46 6.52 21.00 -4.31
N SER A 47 6.21 20.32 -3.22
CA SER A 47 4.91 19.68 -2.99
C SER A 47 4.06 20.49 -2.00
N PHE A 48 2.76 20.44 -2.24
CA PHE A 48 1.75 21.09 -1.41
C PHE A 48 0.59 20.12 -1.20
N GLU A 49 0.12 20.02 0.03
CA GLU A 49 -1.13 19.35 0.37
C GLU A 49 -2.27 20.36 0.31
N VAL A 50 -3.26 20.10 -0.55
CA VAL A 50 -4.30 21.08 -0.89
C VAL A 50 -5.68 20.48 -0.74
N THR A 51 -6.54 21.18 -0.01
CA THR A 51 -8.00 20.95 0.02
C THR A 51 -8.73 22.10 -0.68
N ALA A 52 -10.04 22.10 -0.66
CA ALA A 52 -10.83 23.20 -1.19
C ALA A 52 -10.52 24.55 -0.50
N THR A 53 -10.12 24.54 0.77
CA THR A 53 -9.94 25.76 1.59
C THR A 53 -8.58 25.88 2.25
N THR A 54 -7.72 24.89 2.14
CA THR A 54 -6.41 24.87 2.83
C THR A 54 -5.27 24.53 1.88
N CYS A 55 -4.09 25.05 2.19
CA CYS A 55 -2.83 24.69 1.51
C CYS A 55 -1.71 24.61 2.54
N VAL A 56 -1.03 23.47 2.61
CA VAL A 56 0.12 23.25 3.49
C VAL A 56 1.32 22.89 2.60
N PRO A 57 2.44 23.64 2.65
CA PRO A 57 3.68 23.19 2.02
C PRO A 57 4.14 21.90 2.67
N ASP A 58 4.33 20.84 1.86
CA ASP A 58 4.69 19.52 2.37
C ASP A 58 6.20 19.28 2.32
N GLY A 59 6.85 19.55 1.16
CA GLY A 59 8.27 19.32 1.06
C GLY A 59 8.88 19.70 -0.27
N THR A 60 10.11 19.25 -0.46
CA THR A 60 10.85 19.43 -1.70
C THR A 60 11.49 18.11 -2.15
N ALA A 61 11.66 17.97 -3.46
CA ALA A 61 12.40 16.87 -4.03
C ALA A 61 13.36 17.37 -5.11
N GLN A 62 14.45 16.64 -5.31
CA GLN A 62 15.45 16.91 -6.32
C GLN A 62 15.40 15.85 -7.40
N ARG A 63 15.53 16.28 -8.65
CA ARG A 63 15.69 15.37 -9.77
C ARG A 63 17.01 14.61 -9.63
N VAL A 64 16.94 13.31 -9.75
CA VAL A 64 18.10 12.42 -9.80
C VAL A 64 18.25 11.87 -11.21
N ASP A 65 19.47 11.91 -11.77
CA ASP A 65 19.75 11.46 -13.14
C ASP A 65 19.79 9.93 -13.22
N MET A 66 18.62 9.32 -13.07
CA MET A 66 18.45 7.92 -13.40
C MET A 66 17.69 7.82 -14.72
N GLN A 67 18.40 7.56 -15.81
CA GLN A 67 17.78 7.25 -17.10
C GLN A 67 17.21 5.84 -17.04
N ILE A 68 15.93 5.72 -16.71
CA ILE A 68 15.19 4.46 -16.75
C ILE A 68 14.19 4.54 -17.89
N ALA A 69 14.16 3.51 -18.74
CA ALA A 69 13.25 3.44 -19.85
C ALA A 69 11.78 3.67 -19.42
N GLY A 70 11.07 4.53 -20.13
CA GLY A 70 9.68 4.89 -19.85
C GLY A 70 9.48 5.93 -18.74
N ARG A 71 10.54 6.44 -18.09
CA ARG A 71 10.47 7.53 -17.12
C ARG A 71 10.92 8.84 -17.75
N GLU A 72 10.17 9.93 -17.59
CA GLU A 72 10.58 11.26 -18.00
C GLU A 72 11.50 11.91 -16.98
N ALA A 73 11.25 11.69 -15.68
CA ALA A 73 12.07 12.16 -14.58
C ALA A 73 11.92 11.29 -13.35
N THR A 74 12.97 11.20 -12.56
CA THR A 74 12.96 10.59 -11.23
C THR A 74 13.36 11.67 -10.22
N PHE A 75 12.65 11.71 -9.10
CA PHE A 75 12.87 12.66 -8.02
C PHE A 75 13.08 11.93 -6.70
N LYS A 76 13.87 12.56 -5.83
CA LYS A 76 14.12 12.06 -4.48
C LYS A 76 13.88 13.16 -3.47
N THR A 77 13.12 12.88 -2.42
CA THR A 77 12.88 13.79 -1.30
C THR A 77 14.10 13.84 -0.36
N ALA A 78 14.13 14.81 0.54
CA ALA A 78 15.17 14.92 1.55
C ALA A 78 15.20 13.70 2.50
N GLU A 79 14.04 13.12 2.78
CA GLU A 79 13.85 11.93 3.61
C GLU A 79 14.25 10.63 2.90
N GLY A 80 14.52 10.70 1.59
CA GLY A 80 15.00 9.57 0.80
C GLY A 80 13.94 8.86 -0.03
N SER A 81 12.66 9.25 0.05
CA SER A 81 11.59 8.70 -0.78
C SER A 81 11.82 9.02 -2.26
N VAL A 82 11.53 8.07 -3.12
CA VAL A 82 11.73 8.18 -4.56
C VAL A 82 10.38 8.09 -5.27
N PHE A 83 10.16 9.00 -6.20
CA PHE A 83 9.05 8.92 -7.14
C PHE A 83 9.51 9.26 -8.55
N PHE A 84 8.77 8.80 -9.53
CA PHE A 84 9.06 9.13 -10.91
C PHE A 84 7.80 9.52 -11.68
N ILE A 85 8.02 10.35 -12.70
CA ILE A 85 6.97 10.82 -13.59
C ILE A 85 7.20 10.22 -14.98
N ARG A 86 6.12 9.80 -15.62
CA ARG A 86 6.10 9.27 -16.98
C ARG A 86 4.96 9.88 -17.79
N ALA A 87 5.02 9.73 -19.12
CA ALA A 87 4.01 10.24 -20.03
C ALA A 87 2.62 9.67 -19.71
N GLY A 88 1.61 10.53 -19.69
CA GLY A 88 0.21 10.19 -19.44
C GLY A 88 -0.68 10.22 -20.70
N GLY A 89 -0.08 10.15 -21.88
CA GLY A 89 -0.80 10.14 -23.17
C GLY A 89 -0.98 11.50 -23.84
N THR A 90 -0.98 12.61 -23.09
CA THR A 90 -1.01 13.98 -23.62
C THR A 90 0.02 14.88 -22.94
N SER A 91 0.21 16.11 -23.46
CA SER A 91 1.13 17.09 -22.85
C SER A 91 0.73 17.52 -21.45
N ASP A 92 -0.55 17.48 -21.15
CA ASP A 92 -1.13 18.00 -19.90
C ASP A 92 -1.52 16.90 -18.91
N HIS A 93 -1.23 15.65 -19.23
CA HIS A 93 -1.41 14.50 -18.38
C HIS A 93 -0.08 13.78 -18.16
N ARG A 94 0.19 13.42 -16.92
CA ARG A 94 1.33 12.60 -16.50
C ARG A 94 0.86 11.56 -15.52
N VAL A 95 1.71 10.60 -15.31
CA VAL A 95 1.56 9.57 -14.29
C VAL A 95 2.71 9.71 -13.31
N LEU A 96 2.38 9.88 -12.04
CA LEU A 96 3.30 9.84 -10.92
C LEU A 96 3.26 8.44 -10.31
N HIS A 97 4.41 7.86 -10.05
CA HIS A 97 4.55 6.58 -9.38
C HIS A 97 5.50 6.72 -8.19
N ASN A 98 5.02 6.43 -7.01
CA ASN A 98 5.86 6.33 -5.81
C ASN A 98 6.54 4.96 -5.79
N GLU A 99 7.85 4.93 -5.57
CA GLU A 99 8.59 3.68 -5.44
C GLU A 99 8.01 2.85 -4.29
N GLY A 100 7.74 1.57 -4.55
CA GLY A 100 7.07 0.68 -3.59
C GLY A 100 5.54 0.68 -3.65
N SER A 101 4.91 1.55 -4.45
CA SER A 101 3.46 1.49 -4.70
C SER A 101 3.13 0.43 -5.77
N ALA A 102 1.98 -0.23 -5.63
CA ALA A 102 1.43 -1.09 -6.68
C ALA A 102 0.66 -0.33 -7.76
N SER A 103 0.42 0.96 -7.56
CA SER A 103 -0.44 1.78 -8.40
C SER A 103 0.17 3.12 -8.75
N ASP A 104 -0.46 3.75 -9.72
CA ASP A 104 -0.10 5.03 -10.29
C ASP A 104 -1.06 6.13 -9.87
N VAL A 105 -0.56 7.36 -9.77
CA VAL A 105 -1.37 8.55 -9.55
C VAL A 105 -1.38 9.40 -10.82
N ARG A 106 -2.56 9.63 -11.39
CA ARG A 106 -2.69 10.60 -12.47
C ARG A 106 -2.46 12.01 -11.94
N ILE A 107 -1.63 12.77 -12.62
CA ILE A 107 -1.43 14.19 -12.38
C ILE A 107 -1.77 14.99 -13.64
N ASP A 108 -2.52 16.06 -13.48
CA ASP A 108 -2.97 16.94 -14.56
C ASP A 108 -2.31 18.31 -14.40
N ARG A 109 -1.88 18.90 -15.52
CA ARG A 109 -1.30 20.25 -15.54
C ARG A 109 -2.38 21.27 -15.21
N ILE A 110 -2.07 22.20 -14.33
CA ILE A 110 -2.92 23.35 -14.00
C ILE A 110 -2.16 24.65 -14.30
N PRO A 111 -2.88 25.76 -14.58
CA PRO A 111 -2.24 27.02 -15.02
C PRO A 111 -1.30 27.63 -13.99
N SER A 112 -1.62 27.50 -12.71
CA SER A 112 -0.85 28.07 -11.58
C SER A 112 -1.17 27.31 -10.31
N LEU A 113 -0.41 27.57 -9.23
CA LEU A 113 -0.78 27.12 -7.89
C LEU A 113 -2.20 27.59 -7.56
N PRO A 114 -3.00 26.73 -6.87
CA PRO A 114 -4.32 27.13 -6.37
C PRO A 114 -4.26 28.39 -5.53
N ALA A 115 -5.28 29.26 -5.64
CA ALA A 115 -5.32 30.53 -4.93
C ALA A 115 -5.13 30.40 -3.41
N VAL A 116 -5.62 29.30 -2.82
CA VAL A 116 -5.43 28.98 -1.39
C VAL A 116 -3.96 28.81 -0.98
N CYS A 117 -3.05 28.59 -1.94
CA CYS A 117 -1.62 28.47 -1.67
C CYS A 117 -0.87 29.82 -1.73
N SER A 118 -1.54 30.92 -2.11
CA SER A 118 -0.96 32.26 -2.06
C SER A 118 -0.72 32.75 -0.62
N ASP A 119 -1.54 32.24 0.32
CA ASP A 119 -1.40 32.44 1.75
C ASP A 119 -1.58 31.07 2.44
N PRO A 120 -0.49 30.33 2.66
CA PRO A 120 -0.56 29.01 3.26
C PRO A 120 -1.28 29.02 4.62
N THR A 121 -2.00 27.93 4.90
CA THR A 121 -2.78 27.82 6.13
C THR A 121 -1.88 28.00 7.35
N PRO A 122 -2.18 28.99 8.24
CA PRO A 122 -1.31 29.33 9.36
C PRO A 122 -1.30 28.26 10.45
N ASP A 123 -0.18 28.18 11.18
CA ASP A 123 -0.07 27.39 12.40
C ASP A 123 -0.80 28.07 13.56
N THR A 124 -2.12 27.91 13.55
CA THR A 124 -3.04 28.28 14.65
C THR A 124 -3.92 27.09 14.98
N PRO A 125 -4.54 27.02 16.17
CA PRO A 125 -5.49 25.93 16.46
C PRO A 125 -6.58 25.81 15.41
N GLU A 126 -7.11 26.93 14.93
CA GLU A 126 -8.15 27.00 13.88
C GLU A 126 -7.62 26.51 12.53
N GLY A 127 -6.39 26.94 12.14
CA GLY A 127 -5.75 26.51 10.89
C GLY A 127 -5.48 25.01 10.89
N ASN A 128 -4.92 24.48 11.96
CA ASN A 128 -4.69 23.05 12.11
C ASN A 128 -6.00 22.25 12.08
N PHE A 129 -7.07 22.76 12.74
CA PHE A 129 -8.37 22.11 12.72
C PHE A 129 -9.00 22.13 11.31
N GLU A 130 -8.87 23.24 10.57
CA GLU A 130 -9.39 23.34 9.20
C GLU A 130 -8.67 22.34 8.28
N VAL A 131 -7.33 22.27 8.30
CA VAL A 131 -6.57 21.28 7.52
C VAL A 131 -7.03 19.87 7.85
N PHE A 132 -7.05 19.50 9.14
CA PHE A 132 -7.47 18.18 9.57
C PHE A 132 -8.88 17.86 9.10
N SER A 133 -9.85 18.68 9.45
CA SER A 133 -11.26 18.40 9.18
C SER A 133 -11.59 18.35 7.69
N ARG A 134 -10.98 19.21 6.87
CA ARG A 134 -11.17 19.23 5.41
C ARG A 134 -10.53 18.05 4.71
N THR A 135 -9.30 17.71 5.08
CA THR A 135 -8.62 16.53 4.52
C THR A 135 -9.45 15.26 4.73
N TRP A 136 -9.96 15.05 5.94
CA TRP A 136 -10.86 13.93 6.22
C TRP A 136 -12.14 13.99 5.40
N ALA A 137 -12.80 15.17 5.32
CA ALA A 137 -14.03 15.32 4.53
C ALA A 137 -13.84 14.96 3.06
N GLU A 138 -12.74 15.38 2.46
CA GLU A 138 -12.48 15.24 1.02
C GLU A 138 -11.95 13.84 0.66
N HIS A 139 -11.16 13.20 1.53
CA HIS A 139 -10.41 12.01 1.16
C HIS A 139 -10.83 10.72 1.86
N TYR A 140 -11.35 10.76 3.09
CA TYR A 140 -11.69 9.53 3.79
C TYR A 140 -12.83 8.78 3.11
N ILE A 141 -12.58 7.48 2.80
CA ILE A 141 -13.50 6.67 1.97
C ILE A 141 -14.63 6.01 2.74
N SER A 142 -14.47 5.76 4.05
CA SER A 142 -15.28 4.79 4.79
C SER A 142 -16.31 5.41 5.74
N PHE A 143 -16.71 6.68 5.58
CA PHE A 143 -17.72 7.29 6.47
C PHE A 143 -19.05 6.52 6.48
N ASP A 144 -19.52 6.07 5.31
CA ASP A 144 -20.78 5.33 5.20
C ASP A 144 -20.66 3.95 5.88
N LEU A 145 -19.52 3.25 5.66
CA LEU A 145 -19.22 1.99 6.32
C LEU A 145 -19.17 2.13 7.85
N LYS A 146 -18.60 3.24 8.33
CA LYS A 146 -18.49 3.57 9.76
C LYS A 146 -19.74 4.24 10.33
N LYS A 147 -20.77 4.49 9.50
CA LYS A 147 -22.02 5.19 9.86
C LYS A 147 -21.75 6.53 10.58
N THR A 148 -20.75 7.26 10.06
CA THR A 148 -20.29 8.52 10.67
C THR A 148 -20.74 9.71 9.83
N ASP A 149 -21.49 10.61 10.43
CA ASP A 149 -21.77 11.95 9.90
C ASP A 149 -20.60 12.88 10.25
N TRP A 150 -19.63 12.95 9.33
CA TRP A 150 -18.42 13.75 9.55
C TRP A 150 -18.71 15.24 9.68
N ALA A 151 -19.69 15.76 8.95
CA ALA A 151 -20.07 17.18 9.05
C ALA A 151 -20.51 17.52 10.48
N LYS A 152 -21.32 16.67 11.11
CA LYS A 152 -21.74 16.81 12.48
C LYS A 152 -20.60 16.69 13.48
N VAL A 153 -19.65 15.75 13.24
CA VAL A 153 -18.42 15.61 14.05
C VAL A 153 -17.61 16.90 14.00
N VAL A 154 -17.41 17.46 12.80
CA VAL A 154 -16.69 18.72 12.61
C VAL A 154 -17.39 19.87 13.28
N GLU A 155 -18.71 20.06 13.08
CA GLU A 155 -19.50 21.12 13.69
C GLU A 155 -19.37 21.10 15.23
N THR A 156 -19.57 19.92 15.83
CA THR A 156 -19.49 19.74 17.29
C THR A 156 -18.11 20.08 17.85
N ASN A 157 -17.03 19.71 17.16
CA ASN A 157 -15.67 19.91 17.65
C ASN A 157 -15.14 21.31 17.33
N ARG A 158 -15.61 21.95 16.25
CA ARG A 158 -15.25 23.35 15.92
C ARG A 158 -15.58 24.31 17.06
N THR A 159 -16.65 24.09 17.79
CA THR A 159 -17.03 24.94 18.95
C THR A 159 -16.05 24.90 20.12
N LYS A 160 -15.18 23.87 20.16
CA LYS A 160 -14.15 23.69 21.19
C LYS A 160 -12.82 24.38 20.83
N ILE A 161 -12.67 24.79 19.55
CA ILE A 161 -11.45 25.41 19.04
C ILE A 161 -11.53 26.93 19.25
N THR A 162 -10.50 27.47 19.86
CA THR A 162 -10.30 28.89 20.09
C THR A 162 -8.83 29.26 19.91
N PRO A 163 -8.49 30.55 19.76
CA PRO A 163 -7.07 30.96 19.70
C PRO A 163 -6.25 30.60 20.95
N LYS A 164 -6.91 30.18 22.05
CA LYS A 164 -6.28 29.78 23.30
C LYS A 164 -6.20 28.26 23.49
N THR A 165 -6.72 27.47 22.54
CA THR A 165 -6.68 26.01 22.59
C THR A 165 -5.22 25.56 22.63
N THR A 166 -4.86 24.84 23.67
CA THR A 166 -3.48 24.32 23.85
C THR A 166 -3.19 23.15 22.92
N PRO A 167 -1.92 22.85 22.63
CA PRO A 167 -1.55 21.68 21.82
C PRO A 167 -2.12 20.38 22.38
N THR A 168 -2.15 20.19 23.69
CA THR A 168 -2.72 18.99 24.30
C THR A 168 -4.21 18.87 24.06
N GLU A 169 -4.97 19.94 24.26
CA GLU A 169 -6.41 19.97 23.99
C GLU A 169 -6.70 19.73 22.50
N LEU A 170 -5.91 20.34 21.62
CA LEU A 170 -6.05 20.14 20.18
C LEU A 170 -5.83 18.68 19.77
N PHE A 171 -4.81 18.04 20.34
CA PHE A 171 -4.55 16.62 20.11
C PHE A 171 -5.72 15.76 20.62
N ASP A 172 -6.23 16.02 21.82
CA ASP A 172 -7.36 15.29 22.40
C ASP A 172 -8.63 15.43 21.57
N ILE A 173 -8.85 16.60 20.96
CA ILE A 173 -9.96 16.84 20.03
C ILE A 173 -9.77 15.97 18.77
N PHE A 174 -8.62 16.00 18.13
CA PHE A 174 -8.37 15.22 16.91
C PHE A 174 -8.45 13.71 17.18
N ASP A 175 -7.84 13.25 18.25
CA ASP A 175 -7.92 11.84 18.67
C ASP A 175 -9.39 11.43 18.89
N GLY A 176 -10.15 12.24 19.60
CA GLY A 176 -11.57 11.99 19.84
C GLY A 176 -12.42 11.95 18.56
N MET A 177 -12.07 12.77 17.55
CA MET A 177 -12.78 12.79 16.25
C MET A 177 -12.59 11.49 15.46
N ILE A 178 -11.41 10.85 15.52
CA ILE A 178 -11.08 9.64 14.75
C ILE A 178 -11.24 8.35 15.55
N ALA A 179 -11.30 8.42 16.88
CA ALA A 179 -11.43 7.25 17.75
C ALA A 179 -12.55 6.27 17.34
N PRO A 180 -13.74 6.71 16.87
CA PRO A 180 -14.82 5.79 16.49
C PRO A 180 -14.53 4.93 15.26
N PHE A 181 -13.49 5.23 14.47
CA PHE A 181 -13.26 4.49 13.23
C PHE A 181 -12.67 3.10 13.45
N ASN A 182 -11.95 2.87 14.58
CA ASN A 182 -11.33 1.57 14.87
C ASN A 182 -10.59 0.99 13.67
N ASP A 183 -9.63 1.76 13.16
CA ASP A 183 -8.91 1.45 11.94
C ASP A 183 -7.43 1.80 12.15
N THR A 184 -6.53 0.83 11.92
CA THR A 184 -5.09 1.03 12.12
C THR A 184 -4.44 1.97 11.12
N HIS A 185 -5.12 2.23 9.99
CA HIS A 185 -4.69 3.23 9.02
C HIS A 185 -5.19 4.64 9.34
N THR A 186 -5.93 4.82 10.46
CA THR A 186 -6.32 6.13 10.99
C THR A 186 -5.45 6.45 12.20
N PHE A 187 -4.67 7.52 12.11
CA PHE A 187 -3.81 7.94 13.22
C PHE A 187 -3.57 9.45 13.22
N ILE A 188 -3.12 9.95 14.35
CA ILE A 188 -2.48 11.26 14.51
C ILE A 188 -1.26 11.12 15.41
N SER A 189 -0.16 11.77 15.04
CA SER A 189 1.11 11.75 15.76
C SER A 189 1.61 13.17 16.01
N ALA A 190 1.94 13.47 17.24
CA ALA A 190 2.46 14.75 17.74
C ALA A 190 3.77 14.52 18.45
N SER A 191 4.89 14.60 17.73
CA SER A 191 6.24 14.31 18.25
C SER A 191 6.64 15.23 19.39
N ASN A 192 6.25 16.52 19.34
CA ASN A 192 6.50 17.49 20.38
C ASN A 192 5.77 17.18 21.71
N LEU A 193 4.65 16.47 21.63
CA LEU A 193 3.91 15.97 22.79
C LEU A 193 4.30 14.54 23.18
N LYS A 194 5.11 13.86 22.36
CA LYS A 194 5.41 12.42 22.46
C LYS A 194 4.12 11.58 22.52
N ARG A 195 3.12 11.95 21.73
CA ARG A 195 1.83 11.31 21.64
C ARG A 195 1.56 10.81 20.23
N GLU A 196 1.01 9.63 20.19
CA GLU A 196 0.47 9.02 18.99
C GLU A 196 -0.87 8.36 19.32
N SER A 197 -1.81 8.45 18.44
CA SER A 197 -3.10 7.79 18.56
C SER A 197 -3.34 6.94 17.33
N SER A 198 -3.55 5.67 17.54
CA SER A 198 -4.04 4.71 16.56
C SER A 198 -5.04 3.79 17.23
N ARG A 199 -5.86 3.10 16.42
CA ARG A 199 -6.88 2.19 16.96
C ARG A 199 -6.75 0.83 16.31
N LEU A 200 -6.91 -0.20 17.13
CA LEU A 200 -6.97 -1.58 16.67
C LEU A 200 -8.42 -2.02 16.50
N ARG A 201 -8.64 -2.95 15.61
CA ARG A 201 -9.92 -3.65 15.55
C ARG A 201 -10.01 -4.69 16.66
N PRO A 202 -11.20 -5.02 17.16
CA PRO A 202 -11.36 -5.95 18.30
C PRO A 202 -10.67 -7.31 18.08
N GLY A 203 -10.69 -7.86 16.86
CA GLY A 203 -10.00 -9.12 16.55
C GLY A 203 -8.48 -9.02 16.68
N THR A 204 -7.90 -7.90 16.27
CA THR A 204 -6.46 -7.61 16.40
C THR A 204 -6.11 -7.29 17.86
N GLU A 205 -6.93 -6.48 18.53
CA GLU A 205 -6.74 -6.08 19.92
C GLU A 205 -6.68 -7.29 20.87
N ARG A 206 -7.49 -8.33 20.60
CA ARG A 206 -7.46 -9.60 21.33
C ARG A 206 -6.06 -10.23 21.37
N LEU A 207 -5.33 -10.14 20.26
CA LEU A 207 -3.99 -10.73 20.12
C LEU A 207 -2.88 -9.81 20.61
N ILE A 208 -3.03 -8.50 20.42
CA ILE A 208 -2.05 -7.50 20.87
C ILE A 208 -2.39 -7.05 22.28
N LYS A 209 -1.86 -7.77 23.27
CA LYS A 209 -2.02 -7.40 24.69
C LYS A 209 -0.94 -6.42 25.10
N GLY A 210 -1.32 -5.22 25.51
CA GLY A 210 -0.40 -4.19 26.02
C GLY A 210 0.31 -3.36 24.93
N ASP A 211 1.56 -3.01 25.16
CA ASP A 211 2.37 -2.18 24.26
C ASP A 211 2.70 -2.89 22.95
N HIS A 212 2.47 -2.21 21.82
CA HIS A 212 2.69 -2.77 20.48
C HIS A 212 4.16 -3.15 20.23
N GLY A 213 5.10 -2.35 20.74
CA GLY A 213 6.52 -2.65 20.61
C GLY A 213 6.92 -3.88 21.40
N GLU A 214 6.36 -4.04 22.61
CA GLU A 214 6.58 -5.23 23.42
C GLU A 214 5.94 -6.47 22.78
N PHE A 215 4.72 -6.35 22.26
CA PHE A 215 4.08 -7.42 21.50
C PHE A 215 4.93 -7.87 20.31
N ARG A 216 5.46 -6.93 19.51
CA ARG A 216 6.37 -7.28 18.40
C ARG A 216 7.62 -7.99 18.87
N ARG A 217 8.22 -7.57 20.00
CA ARG A 217 9.46 -8.17 20.51
C ARG A 217 9.27 -9.52 21.22
N LYS A 218 8.15 -9.73 21.92
CA LYS A 218 7.91 -10.91 22.76
C LYS A 218 6.70 -11.72 22.32
N GLY A 219 5.58 -11.07 22.04
CA GLY A 219 4.32 -11.72 21.68
C GLY A 219 4.40 -12.44 20.33
N VAL A 220 4.89 -11.76 19.30
CA VAL A 220 5.05 -12.37 17.97
C VAL A 220 5.92 -13.62 18.01
N PRO A 221 7.15 -13.60 18.57
CA PRO A 221 7.94 -14.83 18.69
C PRO A 221 7.24 -15.93 19.48
N ALA A 222 6.48 -15.58 20.53
CA ALA A 222 5.75 -16.58 21.31
C ALA A 222 4.64 -17.26 20.52
N LEU A 223 3.87 -16.50 19.73
CA LEU A 223 2.83 -17.05 18.86
C LEU A 223 3.42 -17.92 17.75
N LEU A 224 4.48 -17.46 17.08
CA LEU A 224 5.17 -18.24 16.05
C LEU A 224 5.74 -19.55 16.57
N ALA A 225 6.24 -19.54 17.80
CA ALA A 225 6.81 -20.73 18.44
C ALA A 225 5.80 -21.84 18.67
N VAL A 226 4.49 -21.56 18.70
CA VAL A 226 3.44 -22.59 18.81
C VAL A 226 3.49 -23.49 17.57
N THR A 227 3.42 -22.90 16.38
CA THR A 227 3.50 -23.65 15.12
C THR A 227 4.88 -24.33 14.95
N ASP A 228 5.96 -23.62 15.27
CA ASP A 228 7.33 -24.13 15.09
C ASP A 228 7.59 -25.39 15.90
N ARG A 229 7.18 -25.41 17.16
CA ARG A 229 7.40 -26.57 18.06
C ARG A 229 6.55 -27.77 17.71
N ALA A 230 5.30 -27.53 17.27
CA ALA A 230 4.34 -28.62 17.06
C ALA A 230 4.46 -29.25 15.67
N TYR A 231 4.87 -28.48 14.65
CA TYR A 231 4.73 -28.92 13.26
C TYR A 231 6.00 -28.78 12.42
N VAL A 232 6.90 -27.82 12.67
CA VAL A 232 8.02 -27.56 11.76
C VAL A 232 9.16 -28.56 12.01
N LYS A 233 9.62 -29.23 10.95
CA LYS A 233 10.81 -30.11 10.99
C LYS A 233 12.10 -29.27 10.90
N GLY A 234 12.82 -29.17 11.98
CA GLY A 234 14.09 -28.43 12.05
C GLY A 234 13.92 -26.91 11.99
N PRO A 235 15.01 -26.16 11.87
CA PRO A 235 14.96 -24.70 11.85
C PRO A 235 14.45 -24.20 10.49
N LEU A 236 13.58 -23.16 10.50
CA LEU A 236 13.22 -22.44 9.29
C LEU A 236 14.44 -21.67 8.76
N ARG A 237 14.69 -21.76 7.47
CA ARG A 237 15.64 -20.88 6.77
C ARG A 237 14.99 -19.52 6.62
N LYS A 238 15.79 -18.45 6.70
CA LYS A 238 15.32 -17.09 6.79
C LYS A 238 16.01 -16.21 5.76
N TRP A 239 15.22 -15.31 5.14
CA TRP A 239 15.67 -14.33 4.17
C TRP A 239 14.98 -12.98 4.46
N CYS A 240 15.38 -11.94 3.74
CA CYS A 240 14.75 -10.63 3.79
C CYS A 240 14.66 -10.09 5.22
N ASN A 241 15.79 -10.10 5.97
CA ASN A 241 15.84 -9.71 7.38
C ASN A 241 14.80 -10.46 8.24
N ASP A 242 14.72 -11.78 8.05
CA ASP A 242 13.81 -12.71 8.74
C ASP A 242 12.31 -12.57 8.38
N GLN A 243 11.96 -11.68 7.43
CA GLN A 243 10.55 -11.50 7.04
C GLN A 243 10.02 -12.66 6.17
N ILE A 244 10.87 -13.34 5.43
CA ILE A 244 10.55 -14.55 4.65
C ILE A 244 11.22 -15.75 5.31
N GLN A 245 10.43 -16.75 5.65
CA GLN A 245 10.92 -17.97 6.31
C GLN A 245 10.36 -19.20 5.61
N TYR A 246 11.20 -20.20 5.37
CA TYR A 246 10.78 -21.43 4.69
C TYR A 246 11.39 -22.67 5.33
N GLY A 247 10.61 -23.74 5.37
CA GLY A 247 11.02 -25.07 5.80
C GLY A 247 9.99 -26.11 5.42
N HIS A 248 10.03 -27.25 6.09
CA HIS A 248 9.12 -28.36 5.84
C HIS A 248 8.37 -28.75 7.10
N ILE A 249 7.11 -29.13 6.92
CA ILE A 249 6.29 -29.75 7.98
C ILE A 249 6.55 -31.26 7.97
N ASP A 250 6.55 -31.84 6.78
CA ASP A 250 6.88 -33.24 6.51
C ASP A 250 7.57 -33.34 5.13
N ASP A 251 7.84 -34.56 4.67
CA ASP A 251 8.55 -34.78 3.39
C ASP A 251 7.72 -34.38 2.15
N ALA A 252 6.42 -34.14 2.35
CA ALA A 252 5.47 -33.78 1.29
C ALA A 252 5.01 -32.34 1.35
N THR A 253 5.15 -31.65 2.49
CA THR A 253 4.53 -30.35 2.75
C THR A 253 5.58 -29.27 3.05
N GLY A 254 5.68 -28.30 2.15
CA GLY A 254 6.45 -27.08 2.36
C GLY A 254 5.68 -26.08 3.22
N TYR A 255 6.42 -25.24 3.95
CA TYR A 255 5.87 -24.20 4.81
C TYR A 255 6.59 -22.87 4.53
N LEU A 256 5.86 -21.90 4.01
CA LEU A 256 6.31 -20.55 3.71
C LEU A 256 5.60 -19.56 4.66
N ARG A 257 6.37 -18.93 5.55
CA ARG A 257 5.89 -17.89 6.45
C ARG A 257 6.34 -16.53 5.97
N ILE A 258 5.41 -15.57 5.92
CA ILE A 258 5.63 -14.19 5.49
C ILE A 258 5.20 -13.26 6.62
N ILE A 259 6.16 -12.64 7.31
CA ILE A 259 5.92 -11.81 8.51
C ILE A 259 5.52 -10.38 8.14
N SER A 260 6.08 -9.86 7.05
CA SER A 260 5.82 -8.51 6.58
C SER A 260 6.20 -8.39 5.12
N PHE A 261 5.70 -7.37 4.46
CA PHE A 261 6.11 -6.91 3.12
C PHE A 261 6.95 -5.64 3.20
N SER A 262 7.82 -5.52 4.20
CA SER A 262 8.70 -4.38 4.37
C SER A 262 10.05 -4.78 4.97
N GLY A 263 11.05 -3.90 4.81
CA GLY A 263 12.35 -4.09 5.46
C GLY A 263 13.17 -5.26 4.90
N TYR A 264 12.97 -5.66 3.68
CA TYR A 264 13.62 -6.83 3.06
C TYR A 264 15.11 -6.64 2.80
N SER A 265 15.56 -5.40 2.65
CA SER A 265 16.98 -5.04 2.57
C SER A 265 17.28 -3.82 3.44
N LYS A 266 18.51 -3.71 3.91
CA LYS A 266 19.01 -2.50 4.60
C LYS A 266 19.50 -1.44 3.62
N GLU A 267 19.77 -1.84 2.38
CA GLU A 267 20.35 -1.00 1.35
C GLU A 267 19.53 -1.08 0.06
N GLY A 268 19.62 -0.05 -0.78
CA GLY A 268 19.01 -0.03 -2.10
C GLY A 268 17.50 0.20 -2.13
N GLY A 269 16.89 0.65 -1.02
CA GLY A 269 15.46 0.98 -0.98
C GLY A 269 14.57 -0.18 -1.40
N PHE A 270 13.45 0.14 -2.06
CA PHE A 270 12.51 -0.86 -2.58
C PHE A 270 13.16 -1.83 -3.59
N ALA A 271 13.98 -1.31 -4.51
CA ALA A 271 14.65 -2.15 -5.52
C ALA A 271 15.61 -3.16 -4.88
N GLY A 272 16.36 -2.76 -3.84
CA GLY A 272 17.20 -3.66 -3.06
C GLY A 272 16.39 -4.74 -2.34
N GLY A 273 15.26 -4.37 -1.77
CA GLY A 273 14.31 -5.29 -1.15
C GLY A 273 13.72 -6.29 -2.14
N LEU A 274 13.33 -5.83 -3.34
CA LEU A 274 12.82 -6.71 -4.41
C LEU A 274 13.89 -7.70 -4.86
N GLY A 275 15.13 -7.27 -5.02
CA GLY A 275 16.25 -8.15 -5.34
C GLY A 275 16.47 -9.23 -4.28
N ALA A 276 16.39 -8.87 -2.99
CA ALA A 276 16.51 -9.81 -1.88
C ALA A 276 15.35 -10.83 -1.88
N LEU A 277 14.11 -10.37 -2.13
CA LEU A 277 12.94 -11.24 -2.25
C LEU A 277 13.09 -12.23 -3.42
N GLU A 278 13.46 -11.75 -4.59
CA GLU A 278 13.64 -12.58 -5.77
C GLU A 278 14.70 -13.68 -5.55
N ALA A 279 15.82 -13.33 -4.90
CA ALA A 279 16.85 -14.30 -4.53
C ALA A 279 16.33 -15.34 -3.51
N ALA A 280 15.52 -14.92 -2.53
CA ALA A 280 14.89 -15.81 -1.56
C ALA A 280 13.94 -16.80 -2.24
N LEU A 281 13.07 -16.30 -3.14
CA LEU A 281 12.11 -17.14 -3.88
C LEU A 281 12.80 -18.11 -4.83
N ASP A 282 13.92 -17.71 -5.46
CA ASP A 282 14.71 -18.63 -6.27
C ASP A 282 15.32 -19.74 -5.40
N ALA A 283 15.88 -19.39 -4.25
CA ALA A 283 16.45 -20.38 -3.34
C ALA A 283 15.39 -21.38 -2.84
N ILE A 284 14.17 -20.90 -2.57
CA ILE A 284 13.05 -21.73 -2.10
C ILE A 284 12.52 -22.63 -3.21
N PHE A 285 12.22 -22.08 -4.38
CA PHE A 285 11.51 -22.78 -5.44
C PHE A 285 12.42 -23.52 -6.44
N SER A 286 13.74 -23.43 -6.30
CA SER A 286 14.70 -24.30 -7.04
C SER A 286 14.91 -25.65 -6.37
N GLU A 287 14.43 -25.85 -5.15
CA GLU A 287 14.44 -27.15 -4.48
C GLU A 287 13.40 -28.10 -5.08
N PRO A 288 13.53 -29.41 -4.84
CA PRO A 288 12.47 -30.35 -5.21
C PRO A 288 11.12 -29.89 -4.64
N ALA A 289 10.15 -29.71 -5.54
CA ALA A 289 8.84 -29.16 -5.14
C ALA A 289 8.15 -30.11 -4.16
N PRO A 290 7.63 -29.61 -3.03
CA PRO A 290 6.77 -30.40 -2.16
C PRO A 290 5.46 -30.74 -2.89
N ARG A 291 4.71 -31.74 -2.41
CA ARG A 291 3.38 -32.05 -2.96
C ARG A 291 2.35 -30.98 -2.65
N GLY A 292 2.48 -30.32 -1.48
CA GLY A 292 1.62 -29.20 -1.06
C GLY A 292 2.42 -28.12 -0.38
N LEU A 293 1.87 -26.89 -0.34
CA LEU A 293 2.49 -25.74 0.30
C LEU A 293 1.50 -25.08 1.26
N VAL A 294 1.91 -24.85 2.49
CA VAL A 294 1.22 -23.97 3.43
C VAL A 294 1.89 -22.61 3.38
N ILE A 295 1.12 -21.56 3.11
CA ILE A 295 1.54 -20.16 3.21
C ILE A 295 0.92 -19.57 4.48
N ASP A 296 1.73 -19.06 5.38
CA ASP A 296 1.29 -18.51 6.66
C ASP A 296 1.48 -17.00 6.71
N VAL A 297 0.38 -16.27 6.65
CA VAL A 297 0.31 -14.81 6.80
C VAL A 297 -0.52 -14.39 8.02
N ARG A 298 -0.79 -15.32 8.96
CA ARG A 298 -1.56 -15.03 10.18
C ARG A 298 -0.91 -13.94 11.04
N ILE A 299 0.39 -13.76 10.92
CA ILE A 299 1.15 -12.63 11.45
C ILE A 299 1.86 -11.97 10.27
N ASN A 300 1.18 -11.04 9.64
CA ASN A 300 1.73 -10.22 8.56
C ASN A 300 1.26 -8.77 8.72
N PHE A 301 2.18 -7.88 9.04
CA PHE A 301 1.87 -6.49 9.36
C PHE A 301 1.81 -5.57 8.13
N GLY A 302 1.72 -6.14 6.93
CA GLY A 302 1.67 -5.37 5.69
C GLY A 302 3.04 -4.86 5.25
N GLY A 303 3.03 -3.78 4.48
CA GLY A 303 4.18 -3.14 3.85
C GLY A 303 3.88 -2.77 2.39
N ASP A 304 4.82 -3.02 1.48
CA ASP A 304 4.72 -2.65 0.07
C ASP A 304 4.02 -3.77 -0.75
N ASP A 305 2.86 -3.47 -1.32
CA ASP A 305 2.04 -4.40 -2.13
C ASP A 305 2.82 -5.13 -3.25
N PRO A 306 3.76 -4.49 -3.98
CA PRO A 306 4.49 -5.16 -5.05
C PRO A 306 5.29 -6.39 -4.61
N TYR A 307 5.70 -6.48 -3.34
CA TYR A 307 6.33 -7.71 -2.83
C TYR A 307 5.33 -8.87 -2.79
N GLY A 308 4.10 -8.62 -2.36
CA GLY A 308 3.01 -9.61 -2.40
C GLY A 308 2.70 -10.06 -3.83
N LEU A 309 2.60 -9.11 -4.77
CA LEU A 309 2.39 -9.41 -6.19
C LEU A 309 3.56 -10.21 -6.79
N ALA A 310 4.81 -9.94 -6.41
CA ALA A 310 5.97 -10.72 -6.85
C ALA A 310 5.92 -12.17 -6.36
N ILE A 311 5.51 -12.41 -5.10
CA ILE A 311 5.29 -13.76 -4.58
C ILE A 311 4.14 -14.44 -5.33
N ALA A 312 2.99 -13.76 -5.51
CA ALA A 312 1.85 -14.28 -6.26
C ALA A 312 2.24 -14.68 -7.70
N ALA A 313 3.12 -13.91 -8.35
CA ALA A 313 3.66 -14.22 -9.68
C ALA A 313 4.43 -15.55 -9.73
N ARG A 314 5.13 -15.93 -8.65
CA ARG A 314 5.82 -17.22 -8.51
C ARG A 314 4.86 -18.39 -8.28
N LEU A 315 3.63 -18.09 -7.89
CA LEU A 315 2.58 -19.08 -7.62
C LEU A 315 1.55 -19.21 -8.76
N ALA A 316 1.47 -18.22 -9.65
CA ALA A 316 0.48 -18.16 -10.72
C ALA A 316 0.85 -19.02 -11.95
N GLY A 317 -0.10 -19.76 -12.49
CA GLY A 317 0.02 -20.53 -13.74
C GLY A 317 -0.38 -19.74 -15.00
N SER A 318 -1.22 -18.72 -14.85
CA SER A 318 -1.70 -17.83 -15.92
C SER A 318 -1.83 -16.40 -15.39
N GLU A 319 -1.89 -15.43 -16.29
CA GLU A 319 -2.16 -14.04 -15.91
C GLU A 319 -3.62 -13.87 -15.46
N TYR A 320 -3.83 -13.06 -14.43
CA TYR A 320 -5.16 -12.67 -13.96
C TYR A 320 -5.14 -11.31 -13.26
N LEU A 321 -6.31 -10.66 -13.19
CA LEU A 321 -6.52 -9.44 -12.42
C LEU A 321 -6.59 -9.79 -10.93
N ALA A 322 -5.68 -9.23 -10.14
CA ALA A 322 -5.67 -9.37 -8.69
C ALA A 322 -6.75 -8.48 -8.05
N TYR A 323 -6.64 -7.20 -8.30
CA TYR A 323 -7.56 -6.17 -7.81
C TYR A 323 -7.45 -4.92 -8.66
N THR A 324 -8.43 -4.01 -8.49
CA THR A 324 -8.41 -2.66 -9.06
C THR A 324 -8.47 -1.65 -7.92
N LYS A 325 -7.59 -0.67 -7.95
CA LYS A 325 -7.51 0.39 -6.94
C LYS A 325 -8.16 1.67 -7.45
N VAL A 326 -8.97 2.32 -6.62
CA VAL A 326 -9.61 3.60 -6.91
C VAL A 326 -9.53 4.53 -5.69
N ALA A 327 -9.41 5.84 -5.93
CA ALA A 327 -9.50 6.88 -4.92
C ALA A 327 -10.67 7.82 -5.23
N ARG A 328 -11.06 8.67 -4.29
CA ARG A 328 -12.08 9.70 -4.56
C ARG A 328 -11.54 10.75 -5.52
N ALA A 329 -12.26 10.99 -6.61
CA ALA A 329 -11.85 11.94 -7.65
C ALA A 329 -12.39 13.37 -7.41
N ASP A 330 -13.39 13.53 -6.55
CA ASP A 330 -14.07 14.81 -6.34
C ASP A 330 -14.27 15.07 -4.84
N PRO A 331 -13.90 16.25 -4.32
CA PRO A 331 -14.00 16.56 -2.90
C PRO A 331 -15.45 16.72 -2.40
N VAL A 332 -16.40 16.95 -3.32
CA VAL A 332 -17.82 17.18 -2.99
C VAL A 332 -18.67 15.95 -3.36
N ASP A 333 -18.56 15.48 -4.60
CA ASP A 333 -19.31 14.31 -5.05
C ASP A 333 -18.61 13.02 -4.64
N ARG A 334 -19.08 12.43 -3.55
CA ARG A 334 -18.52 11.21 -2.96
C ARG A 334 -18.68 9.96 -3.84
N ASN A 335 -19.46 10.02 -4.90
CA ASN A 335 -19.67 8.91 -5.83
C ASN A 335 -18.69 8.94 -7.03
N LYS A 336 -17.93 10.02 -7.17
CA LYS A 336 -16.90 10.11 -8.21
C LYS A 336 -15.60 9.47 -7.74
N TRP A 337 -15.15 8.52 -8.53
CA TRP A 337 -13.90 7.78 -8.31
C TRP A 337 -12.89 8.08 -9.41
N THR A 338 -11.61 7.93 -9.11
CA THR A 338 -10.55 7.93 -10.12
C THR A 338 -10.79 6.78 -11.10
N PRO A 339 -10.24 6.85 -12.33
CA PRO A 339 -10.13 5.65 -13.15
C PRO A 339 -9.47 4.52 -12.36
N GLY A 340 -10.00 3.31 -12.49
CA GLY A 340 -9.45 2.16 -11.80
C GLY A 340 -8.04 1.83 -12.29
N ASP A 341 -7.12 1.62 -11.38
CA ASP A 341 -5.76 1.16 -11.68
C ASP A 341 -5.66 -0.35 -11.41
N PRO A 342 -5.55 -1.19 -12.47
CA PRO A 342 -5.58 -2.64 -12.33
C PRO A 342 -4.21 -3.19 -11.94
N SER A 343 -4.15 -3.97 -10.87
CA SER A 343 -2.99 -4.76 -10.48
C SER A 343 -3.12 -6.20 -11.01
N LEU A 344 -2.22 -6.58 -11.91
CA LEU A 344 -2.21 -7.89 -12.56
C LEU A 344 -1.15 -8.79 -11.93
N VAL A 345 -1.52 -10.03 -11.66
CA VAL A 345 -0.55 -11.10 -11.37
C VAL A 345 -0.15 -11.75 -12.69
N ARG A 346 1.11 -11.58 -13.08
CA ARG A 346 1.71 -12.20 -14.27
C ARG A 346 2.64 -13.32 -13.85
N PRO A 347 2.49 -14.54 -14.42
CA PRO A 347 3.38 -15.65 -14.08
C PRO A 347 4.84 -15.27 -14.29
N SER A 348 5.64 -15.48 -13.26
CA SER A 348 7.09 -15.31 -13.36
C SER A 348 7.71 -16.44 -14.21
N PRO A 349 8.68 -16.15 -15.09
CA PRO A 349 9.46 -17.17 -15.80
C PRO A 349 10.47 -17.88 -14.90
N ARG A 350 10.69 -17.39 -13.68
CA ARG A 350 11.62 -17.95 -12.69
C ARG A 350 10.97 -19.12 -11.94
N PRO A 351 11.75 -19.93 -11.18
CA PRO A 351 11.20 -21.04 -10.40
C PRO A 351 10.02 -20.63 -9.52
N GLY A 352 9.01 -21.46 -9.40
CA GLY A 352 7.80 -21.19 -8.64
C GLY A 352 7.02 -22.47 -8.30
N PHE A 353 5.90 -22.33 -7.57
CA PHE A 353 5.10 -23.47 -7.15
C PHE A 353 3.70 -23.42 -7.77
N ARG A 354 3.26 -24.53 -8.38
CA ARG A 354 1.97 -24.64 -9.09
C ARG A 354 1.04 -25.70 -8.47
N GLY A 355 1.52 -26.39 -7.45
CA GLY A 355 0.76 -27.43 -6.74
C GLY A 355 -0.34 -26.86 -5.83
N PRO A 356 -0.97 -27.74 -5.03
CA PRO A 356 -1.96 -27.35 -4.03
C PRO A 356 -1.38 -26.41 -2.97
N ILE A 357 -2.12 -25.36 -2.64
CA ILE A 357 -1.76 -24.38 -1.61
C ILE A 357 -2.89 -24.24 -0.61
N VAL A 358 -2.54 -24.13 0.66
CA VAL A 358 -3.39 -23.65 1.74
C VAL A 358 -2.79 -22.36 2.28
N GLU A 359 -3.59 -21.32 2.46
CA GLU A 359 -3.19 -20.07 3.08
C GLU A 359 -3.78 -19.95 4.48
N LEU A 360 -2.93 -19.69 5.47
CA LEU A 360 -3.36 -19.41 6.85
C LEU A 360 -3.47 -17.91 7.04
N ILE A 361 -4.68 -17.44 7.37
CA ILE A 361 -5.01 -16.01 7.54
C ILE A 361 -5.58 -15.74 8.93
N GLY A 362 -5.56 -14.48 9.38
CA GLY A 362 -6.12 -14.14 10.69
C GLY A 362 -6.11 -12.62 10.96
N PRO A 363 -6.51 -12.21 12.19
CA PRO A 363 -6.67 -10.80 12.55
C PRO A 363 -5.37 -9.96 12.52
N LEU A 364 -4.20 -10.59 12.43
CA LEU A 364 -2.91 -9.92 12.21
C LEU A 364 -2.42 -10.04 10.78
N THR A 365 -3.27 -10.48 9.83
CA THR A 365 -3.08 -10.29 8.40
C THR A 365 -3.59 -8.90 8.06
N ILE A 366 -2.68 -7.95 7.80
CA ILE A 366 -2.96 -6.50 7.80
C ILE A 366 -2.45 -5.86 6.50
N SER A 367 -3.20 -4.91 5.92
CA SER A 367 -2.74 -4.04 4.83
C SER A 367 -2.20 -4.85 3.63
N ALA A 368 -0.95 -4.71 3.22
CA ALA A 368 -0.35 -5.52 2.14
C ALA A 368 -0.43 -7.04 2.39
N GLY A 369 -0.60 -7.50 3.63
CA GLY A 369 -0.95 -8.91 3.94
C GLY A 369 -2.32 -9.27 3.40
N GLU A 370 -3.28 -8.36 3.47
CA GLU A 370 -4.64 -8.55 2.97
C GLU A 370 -4.72 -8.43 1.45
N THR A 371 -4.00 -7.46 0.85
CA THR A 371 -3.93 -7.32 -0.61
C THR A 371 -3.20 -8.49 -1.27
N PHE A 372 -2.21 -9.10 -0.59
CA PHE A 372 -1.59 -10.36 -1.00
C PHE A 372 -2.61 -11.51 -0.98
N THR A 373 -3.35 -11.67 0.12
CA THR A 373 -4.44 -12.66 0.21
C THR A 373 -5.49 -12.43 -0.89
N GLN A 374 -5.88 -11.16 -1.14
CA GLN A 374 -6.78 -10.78 -2.22
C GLN A 374 -6.19 -11.14 -3.60
N ALA A 375 -4.91 -10.86 -3.82
CA ALA A 375 -4.24 -11.23 -5.07
C ALA A 375 -4.24 -12.75 -5.30
N LEU A 376 -4.14 -13.57 -4.26
CA LEU A 376 -4.17 -15.02 -4.38
C LEU A 376 -5.56 -15.58 -4.70
N MET A 377 -6.64 -14.81 -4.52
CA MET A 377 -8.02 -15.25 -4.81
C MET A 377 -8.24 -15.58 -6.29
N GLY A 378 -7.53 -14.90 -7.21
CA GLY A 378 -7.62 -15.15 -8.65
C GLY A 378 -6.77 -16.33 -9.15
N ARG A 379 -5.98 -16.98 -8.30
CA ARG A 379 -5.12 -18.09 -8.68
C ARG A 379 -5.90 -19.36 -9.05
N THR A 380 -5.42 -20.05 -10.08
CA THR A 380 -5.89 -21.40 -10.42
C THR A 380 -4.71 -22.39 -10.34
N PRO A 381 -4.85 -23.55 -9.64
CA PRO A 381 -6.02 -23.98 -8.85
C PRO A 381 -6.24 -23.09 -7.61
N HIS A 382 -7.49 -23.05 -7.12
CA HIS A 382 -7.90 -22.24 -5.98
C HIS A 382 -7.08 -22.55 -4.71
N ILE A 383 -6.75 -21.49 -3.96
CA ILE A 383 -6.08 -21.57 -2.65
C ILE A 383 -7.14 -21.60 -1.57
N THR A 384 -7.11 -22.62 -0.73
CA THR A 384 -8.01 -22.71 0.41
C THR A 384 -7.47 -21.89 1.56
N ARG A 385 -8.24 -20.91 2.03
CA ARG A 385 -7.91 -20.06 3.18
C ARG A 385 -8.47 -20.66 4.45
N ILE A 386 -7.62 -20.76 5.47
CA ILE A 386 -8.00 -21.31 6.79
C ILE A 386 -7.65 -20.31 7.88
N GLY A 387 -8.52 -20.17 8.87
CA GLY A 387 -8.31 -19.33 10.04
C GLY A 387 -9.48 -18.42 10.38
N GLU A 388 -9.19 -17.15 10.63
CA GLU A 388 -10.17 -16.10 10.91
C GLU A 388 -10.09 -15.00 9.86
N ASN A 389 -11.07 -14.09 9.84
CA ASN A 389 -11.02 -12.93 8.94
C ASN A 389 -9.71 -12.15 9.13
N THR A 390 -9.19 -11.65 8.02
CA THR A 390 -8.13 -10.65 8.03
C THR A 390 -8.60 -9.35 8.70
N GLN A 391 -7.73 -8.40 8.92
CA GLN A 391 -8.07 -7.20 9.70
C GLN A 391 -9.14 -6.32 9.04
N GLY A 392 -9.15 -6.20 7.72
CA GLY A 392 -10.08 -5.36 6.96
C GLY A 392 -9.60 -3.90 6.83
N VAL A 393 -8.32 -3.69 6.56
CA VAL A 393 -7.68 -2.37 6.37
C VAL A 393 -6.78 -2.42 5.12
N PHE A 394 -7.41 -2.26 3.96
CA PHE A 394 -6.76 -2.46 2.66
C PHE A 394 -6.09 -1.20 2.09
N SER A 395 -6.71 -0.03 2.30
CA SER A 395 -6.26 1.21 1.70
C SER A 395 -4.79 1.51 2.02
N ASP A 396 -4.05 2.04 1.08
CA ASP A 396 -2.83 2.76 1.43
C ASP A 396 -3.19 3.92 2.37
N VAL A 397 -2.22 4.36 3.15
CA VAL A 397 -2.41 5.47 4.08
C VAL A 397 -2.07 6.77 3.38
N LEU A 398 -3.06 7.63 3.19
CA LEU A 398 -2.83 9.01 2.80
C LEU A 398 -2.25 9.77 4.00
N GLY A 399 -0.91 9.84 4.05
CA GLY A 399 -0.20 10.62 5.07
C GLY A 399 -0.36 12.12 4.79
N ARG A 400 -0.52 12.92 5.85
CA ARG A 400 -0.66 14.37 5.79
C ARG A 400 0.06 15.06 6.93
N ARG A 401 0.41 16.31 6.69
CA ARG A 401 1.06 17.18 7.67
C ARG A 401 0.12 18.31 8.07
N LEU A 402 0.07 18.61 9.36
CA LEU A 402 -0.58 19.82 9.87
C LEU A 402 0.42 21.00 9.86
N PRO A 403 -0.05 22.26 9.80
CA PRO A 403 0.80 23.44 9.91
C PRO A 403 1.74 23.46 11.12
N ASN A 404 1.31 22.88 12.26
CA ASN A 404 2.12 22.73 13.48
C ASN A 404 3.15 21.59 13.42
N GLY A 405 3.30 20.93 12.28
CA GLY A 405 4.23 19.82 12.07
C GLY A 405 3.77 18.45 12.55
N TRP A 406 2.55 18.31 13.06
CA TRP A 406 2.00 17.00 13.38
C TRP A 406 1.66 16.23 12.10
N HIS A 407 1.67 14.90 12.21
CA HIS A 407 1.30 14.01 11.11
C HIS A 407 0.01 13.28 11.43
N PHE A 408 -0.79 13.05 10.40
CA PHE A 408 -1.96 12.18 10.49
C PHE A 408 -2.11 11.37 9.22
N GLY A 409 -2.82 10.26 9.31
CA GLY A 409 -3.06 9.38 8.19
C GLY A 409 -4.51 8.91 8.14
N LEU A 410 -4.99 8.66 6.93
CA LEU A 410 -6.33 8.16 6.69
C LEU A 410 -6.38 7.26 5.44
N PRO A 411 -7.26 6.25 5.42
CA PRO A 411 -7.58 5.49 4.21
C PRO A 411 -8.26 6.38 3.16
N ASN A 412 -7.75 6.38 1.93
CA ASN A 412 -8.33 7.15 0.82
C ASN A 412 -8.62 6.32 -0.43
N GLU A 413 -8.36 5.02 -0.39
CA GLU A 413 -8.45 4.13 -1.54
C GLU A 413 -9.30 2.91 -1.25
N VAL A 414 -9.92 2.37 -2.29
CA VAL A 414 -10.69 1.12 -2.25
C VAL A 414 -10.04 0.12 -3.20
N PHE A 415 -9.71 -1.04 -2.66
CA PHE A 415 -9.24 -2.20 -3.42
C PHE A 415 -10.42 -3.10 -3.75
N ARG A 416 -10.68 -3.30 -5.04
CA ARG A 416 -11.82 -4.09 -5.52
C ARG A 416 -11.35 -5.33 -6.25
N THR A 417 -11.95 -6.46 -5.93
CA THR A 417 -11.83 -7.69 -6.72
C THR A 417 -12.37 -7.50 -8.13
N PRO A 418 -12.12 -8.44 -9.07
CA PRO A 418 -12.68 -8.38 -10.43
C PRO A 418 -14.20 -8.27 -10.50
N ASP A 419 -14.92 -8.80 -9.50
CA ASP A 419 -16.39 -8.69 -9.38
C ASP A 419 -16.85 -7.42 -8.63
N GLY A 420 -15.92 -6.55 -8.24
CA GLY A 420 -16.21 -5.29 -7.57
C GLY A 420 -16.32 -5.35 -6.04
N THR A 421 -16.13 -6.52 -5.42
CA THR A 421 -16.16 -6.67 -3.96
C THR A 421 -14.98 -5.92 -3.33
N ALA A 422 -15.22 -5.25 -2.19
CA ALA A 422 -14.22 -4.63 -1.33
C ALA A 422 -14.33 -5.21 0.08
N PHE A 423 -13.18 -5.36 0.75
CA PHE A 423 -13.12 -6.01 2.07
C PHE A 423 -12.79 -5.06 3.21
N ASP A 424 -12.71 -3.75 2.92
CA ASP A 424 -12.52 -2.74 3.98
C ASP A 424 -13.59 -2.89 5.06
N GLY A 425 -13.17 -2.85 6.30
CA GLY A 425 -14.07 -2.95 7.44
C GLY A 425 -14.44 -4.37 7.87
N ILE A 426 -14.39 -5.34 6.98
CA ILE A 426 -14.82 -6.73 7.27
C ILE A 426 -13.69 -7.74 7.18
N GLY A 427 -12.64 -7.46 6.41
CA GLY A 427 -11.56 -8.40 6.10
C GLY A 427 -11.98 -9.52 5.16
N ILE A 428 -11.00 -10.24 4.62
CA ILE A 428 -11.22 -11.44 3.82
C ILE A 428 -11.58 -12.58 4.76
N ALA A 429 -12.72 -13.23 4.52
CA ALA A 429 -13.13 -14.40 5.27
C ALA A 429 -12.33 -15.65 4.84
N PRO A 430 -12.00 -16.56 5.77
CA PRO A 430 -11.47 -17.86 5.42
C PRO A 430 -12.54 -18.74 4.76
N ASP A 431 -12.11 -19.68 3.92
CA ASP A 431 -12.98 -20.73 3.37
C ASP A 431 -13.33 -21.76 4.48
N ILE A 432 -12.38 -22.00 5.39
CA ILE A 432 -12.57 -22.85 6.57
C ILE A 432 -12.24 -22.04 7.83
N ARG A 433 -13.26 -21.80 8.64
CA ARG A 433 -13.09 -21.00 9.85
C ARG A 433 -12.55 -21.88 11.00
N VAL A 434 -11.41 -21.47 11.52
CA VAL A 434 -10.74 -22.09 12.67
C VAL A 434 -10.18 -20.96 13.55
N PRO A 435 -10.25 -21.05 14.89
CA PRO A 435 -9.63 -20.06 15.77
C PRO A 435 -8.13 -19.90 15.49
N VAL A 436 -7.68 -18.65 15.51
CA VAL A 436 -6.26 -18.31 15.29
C VAL A 436 -5.66 -17.79 16.60
N PHE A 437 -4.68 -18.50 17.13
CA PHE A 437 -3.97 -18.16 18.36
C PHE A 437 -4.91 -17.86 19.54
N ALA A 438 -5.95 -18.70 19.73
CA ALA A 438 -6.77 -18.63 20.93
C ALA A 438 -5.91 -18.93 22.19
N ASP A 439 -6.21 -18.25 23.31
CA ASP A 439 -5.39 -18.34 24.50
C ASP A 439 -5.18 -19.80 24.97
N ASP A 440 -6.23 -20.62 24.97
CA ASP A 440 -6.16 -22.04 25.36
C ASP A 440 -5.30 -22.87 24.37
N ASP A 441 -5.37 -22.58 23.08
CA ASP A 441 -4.56 -23.25 22.06
C ASP A 441 -3.08 -22.88 22.23
N VAL A 442 -2.80 -21.59 22.42
CA VAL A 442 -1.43 -21.11 22.67
C VAL A 442 -0.87 -21.72 23.94
N ALA A 443 -1.64 -21.77 25.03
CA ALA A 443 -1.24 -22.33 26.30
C ALA A 443 -0.94 -23.85 26.24
N SER A 444 -1.73 -24.59 25.44
CA SER A 444 -1.55 -26.02 25.23
C SER A 444 -0.57 -26.37 24.10
N GLY A 445 -0.06 -25.38 23.37
CA GLY A 445 0.84 -25.59 22.24
C GLY A 445 0.15 -26.15 20.99
N ASN A 446 -1.17 -25.95 20.86
CA ASN A 446 -1.96 -26.39 19.71
C ASN A 446 -2.03 -25.31 18.63
N ASP A 447 -2.11 -25.75 17.37
CA ASP A 447 -2.37 -24.90 16.21
C ASP A 447 -3.45 -25.58 15.33
N PRO A 448 -4.75 -25.35 15.63
CA PRO A 448 -5.83 -25.99 14.92
C PRO A 448 -5.88 -25.62 13.42
N ALA A 449 -5.48 -24.40 13.06
CA ALA A 449 -5.45 -23.96 11.66
C ALA A 449 -4.38 -24.72 10.86
N MET A 450 -3.20 -24.95 11.44
CA MET A 450 -2.16 -25.78 10.82
C MET A 450 -2.61 -27.24 10.73
N ALA A 451 -3.21 -27.79 11.76
CA ALA A 451 -3.73 -29.15 11.73
C ALA A 451 -4.74 -29.37 10.58
N GLU A 452 -5.70 -28.45 10.39
CA GLU A 452 -6.67 -28.53 9.31
C GLU A 452 -6.02 -28.36 7.93
N ALA A 453 -5.00 -27.49 7.81
CA ALA A 453 -4.23 -27.32 6.56
C ALA A 453 -3.56 -28.64 6.14
N LEU A 454 -2.91 -29.33 7.07
CA LEU A 454 -2.24 -30.61 6.81
C LEU A 454 -3.23 -31.71 6.41
N LYS A 455 -4.36 -31.76 7.09
CA LYS A 455 -5.44 -32.70 6.76
C LYS A 455 -5.91 -32.50 5.31
N LEU A 456 -6.13 -31.24 4.88
CA LEU A 456 -6.52 -30.95 3.49
C LEU A 456 -5.45 -31.35 2.47
N LEU A 457 -4.19 -31.08 2.76
CA LEU A 457 -3.08 -31.39 1.83
C LEU A 457 -2.79 -32.89 1.76
N SER A 458 -3.09 -33.68 2.79
CA SER A 458 -2.92 -35.14 2.79
C SER A 458 -3.90 -35.86 1.88
N HIS A 459 -5.02 -35.24 1.51
CA HIS A 459 -6.08 -35.78 0.64
C HIS A 459 -5.98 -35.32 -0.82
N LYS A 460 -5.01 -34.46 -1.16
CA LYS A 460 -4.75 -33.97 -2.52
C LYS A 460 -3.46 -34.55 -3.09
#